data_3651442c1caf2829f34233fef0f8d20c
#
_entry.id   3651442c1caf2829f34233fef0f8d20c
#
_cell.length_a   1.000
_cell.length_b   1.000
_cell.length_c   1.000
_cell.angle_alpha   90.00
_cell.angle_beta   90.00
_cell.angle_gamma   90.00
#
_symmetry.space_group_name_H-M   'P 1'
#
loop_
_entity.id
_entity.type
_entity.pdbx_description
1 polymer ?
#
loop_
_entity_poly.entity_id
_entity_poly.type
_entity_poly.pdbx_seq_one_letter_code
_entity_poly.pdbx_strand_id
1 'polypeptide(L)'
;MDTVVSGIRSTGNLHLGNYFGAVTNFLKMQKENNCFFFIADYHSLTTHPKPDDLHNNIKQVLAEYLACGIDPETATVFIQSDVPEVTELYLLLNMNAYVGELERTTSFKEKIRKQPDNINAGLLTYPVLMAADIIIHRAHKVPVGKDQEQHLEMTRRFARRFNTLYGVEYFPEPDAYNFGQKLLKIPGLDGTGKMGKSEGNGIFLADNPQEIRKKVMKAVTDTGPQKPGEKPSEPVENLFTIMKVVSDPSTVSYFRDKHAACEIRYGDMKKQLAEDIIKVTEPIRERIVEILADKKYLAAVVSRGADKARESASRTIREVREIIGYRPF
;
A
#
# COMPACT_ATOMS: atom_id res chain seq x y z
N MET A 1 8.41 -19.78 -10.53
CA MET A 1 8.04 -18.85 -9.43
C MET A 1 7.71 -17.53 -10.08
N ASP A 2 6.50 -16.99 -9.84
CA ASP A 2 6.10 -15.73 -10.48
C ASP A 2 6.82 -14.54 -9.83
N THR A 3 7.11 -13.52 -10.64
CA THR A 3 7.61 -12.25 -10.12
C THR A 3 6.43 -11.37 -9.71
N VAL A 4 6.42 -10.93 -8.45
CA VAL A 4 5.40 -10.04 -7.89
C VAL A 4 6.06 -8.72 -7.54
N VAL A 5 5.47 -7.61 -7.98
CA VAL A 5 5.97 -6.26 -7.66
C VAL A 5 4.89 -5.48 -6.94
N SER A 6 5.25 -4.83 -5.85
CA SER A 6 4.34 -3.91 -5.14
C SER A 6 5.10 -2.80 -4.46
N GLY A 7 4.54 -1.60 -4.50
CA GLY A 7 5.10 -0.43 -3.85
C GLY A 7 4.14 0.24 -2.88
N ILE A 8 4.68 0.85 -1.84
CA ILE A 8 3.94 1.73 -0.95
C ILE A 8 4.55 3.13 -0.93
N ARG A 9 3.72 4.15 -0.99
CA ARG A 9 4.19 5.54 -0.91
C ARG A 9 4.74 5.86 0.49
N SER A 10 5.81 6.62 0.53
CA SER A 10 6.43 7.16 1.76
C SER A 10 5.63 8.35 2.32
N THR A 11 4.33 8.16 2.58
CA THR A 11 3.42 9.23 3.02
C THR A 11 2.97 9.05 4.47
N GLY A 12 3.90 8.79 5.39
CA GLY A 12 3.62 8.61 6.81
C GLY A 12 3.28 7.17 7.20
N ASN A 13 2.96 6.99 8.48
CA ASN A 13 2.81 5.70 9.14
C ASN A 13 1.73 4.79 8.51
N LEU A 14 1.93 3.49 8.62
CA LEU A 14 0.92 2.49 8.26
C LEU A 14 -0.19 2.46 9.31
N HIS A 15 -1.43 2.41 8.84
CA HIS A 15 -2.60 2.20 9.69
C HIS A 15 -3.14 0.77 9.55
N LEU A 16 -4.07 0.36 10.42
CA LEU A 16 -4.69 -0.97 10.40
C LEU A 16 -5.23 -1.35 9.01
N GLY A 17 -5.77 -0.37 8.25
CA GLY A 17 -6.24 -0.60 6.89
C GLY A 17 -5.12 -0.99 5.92
N ASN A 18 -3.90 -0.47 6.09
CA ASN A 18 -2.74 -0.90 5.31
C ASN A 18 -2.29 -2.31 5.73
N TYR A 19 -2.25 -2.57 7.03
CA TYR A 19 -1.83 -3.87 7.57
C TYR A 19 -2.73 -5.00 7.09
N PHE A 20 -4.02 -4.94 7.40
CA PHE A 20 -4.98 -5.98 7.04
C PHE A 20 -5.36 -5.99 5.56
N GLY A 21 -5.32 -4.83 4.89
CA GLY A 21 -5.69 -4.70 3.47
C GLY A 21 -4.57 -5.06 2.49
N ALA A 22 -3.31 -4.89 2.86
CA ALA A 22 -2.17 -5.10 1.95
C ALA A 22 -1.06 -5.95 2.57
N VAL A 23 -0.50 -5.54 3.73
CA VAL A 23 0.71 -6.15 4.27
C VAL A 23 0.52 -7.63 4.58
N THR A 24 -0.61 -8.02 5.18
CA THR A 24 -0.91 -9.45 5.45
C THR A 24 -0.92 -10.31 4.18
N ASN A 25 -1.24 -9.71 3.03
CA ASN A 25 -1.16 -10.38 1.74
C ASN A 25 0.29 -10.51 1.26
N PHE A 26 1.12 -9.47 1.47
CA PHE A 26 2.55 -9.53 1.15
C PHE A 26 3.28 -10.64 1.93
N LEU A 27 2.90 -10.85 3.21
CA LEU A 27 3.44 -11.94 4.02
C LEU A 27 3.14 -13.34 3.47
N LYS A 28 2.04 -13.50 2.76
CA LYS A 28 1.72 -14.75 2.06
C LYS A 28 2.47 -14.86 0.75
N MET A 29 2.52 -13.76 -0.02
CA MET A 29 3.18 -13.71 -1.33
C MET A 29 4.66 -14.03 -1.26
N GLN A 30 5.38 -13.48 -0.27
CA GLN A 30 6.82 -13.67 -0.15
C GLN A 30 7.24 -15.13 0.03
N LYS A 31 6.31 -16.02 0.48
CA LYS A 31 6.57 -17.44 0.66
C LYS A 31 6.49 -18.26 -0.65
N GLU A 32 5.76 -17.74 -1.64
CA GLU A 32 5.38 -18.49 -2.83
C GLU A 32 5.89 -17.86 -4.14
N ASN A 33 6.37 -16.61 -4.07
CA ASN A 33 6.74 -15.83 -5.26
C ASN A 33 8.08 -15.13 -5.08
N ASN A 34 8.69 -14.72 -6.19
CA ASN A 34 9.83 -13.80 -6.20
C ASN A 34 9.29 -12.37 -6.05
N CYS A 35 9.35 -11.83 -4.84
CA CYS A 35 8.71 -10.57 -4.50
C CYS A 35 9.68 -9.39 -4.47
N PHE A 36 9.29 -8.30 -5.13
CA PHE A 36 9.93 -6.99 -5.09
C PHE A 36 8.97 -6.02 -4.39
N PHE A 37 9.32 -5.63 -3.17
CA PHE A 37 8.54 -4.67 -2.37
C PHE A 37 9.34 -3.39 -2.19
N PHE A 38 8.80 -2.27 -2.65
CA PHE A 38 9.55 -1.01 -2.62
C PHE A 38 8.81 0.13 -1.94
N ILE A 39 9.59 1.05 -1.39
CA ILE A 39 9.12 2.32 -0.88
C ILE A 39 9.13 3.33 -2.04
N ALA A 40 7.95 3.76 -2.46
CA ALA A 40 7.74 4.59 -3.64
C ALA A 40 7.97 6.08 -3.32
N ASP A 41 9.23 6.47 -3.18
CA ASP A 41 9.63 7.83 -2.83
C ASP A 41 9.52 8.81 -4.01
N TYR A 42 9.87 8.44 -5.24
CA TYR A 42 9.62 9.27 -6.42
C TYR A 42 8.14 9.64 -6.57
N HIS A 43 7.23 8.69 -6.35
CA HIS A 43 5.79 8.97 -6.37
C HIS A 43 5.37 9.99 -5.31
N SER A 44 6.09 10.08 -4.21
CA SER A 44 5.80 11.03 -3.13
C SER A 44 6.17 12.46 -3.50
N LEU A 45 7.09 12.67 -4.45
CA LEU A 45 7.51 14.00 -4.91
C LEU A 45 6.37 14.79 -5.60
N THR A 46 5.32 14.12 -6.07
CA THR A 46 4.16 14.79 -6.68
C THR A 46 3.43 15.75 -5.72
N THR A 47 3.68 15.66 -4.44
CA THR A 47 3.10 16.52 -3.39
C THR A 47 4.11 17.48 -2.78
N HIS A 48 5.35 17.53 -3.29
CA HIS A 48 6.45 18.37 -2.82
C HIS A 48 6.65 18.32 -1.29
N PRO A 49 6.89 17.13 -0.70
CA PRO A 49 7.14 17.00 0.73
C PRO A 49 8.44 17.73 1.11
N LYS A 50 8.53 18.17 2.37
CA LYS A 50 9.80 18.68 2.90
C LYS A 50 10.84 17.56 2.90
N PRO A 51 12.14 17.85 2.62
CA PRO A 51 13.18 16.82 2.54
C PRO A 51 13.29 15.94 3.79
N ASP A 52 13.24 16.54 4.98
CA ASP A 52 13.32 15.82 6.24
C ASP A 52 12.09 14.92 6.46
N ASP A 53 10.89 15.39 6.09
CA ASP A 53 9.66 14.59 6.18
C ASP A 53 9.72 13.40 5.22
N LEU A 54 10.21 13.61 4.00
CA LEU A 54 10.37 12.52 3.03
C LEU A 54 11.33 11.46 3.55
N HIS A 55 12.52 11.86 4.02
CA HIS A 55 13.53 10.96 4.57
C HIS A 55 13.00 10.16 5.77
N ASN A 56 12.38 10.86 6.73
CA ASN A 56 11.83 10.22 7.92
C ASN A 56 10.67 9.26 7.57
N ASN A 57 9.81 9.63 6.63
CA ASN A 57 8.70 8.78 6.18
C ASN A 57 9.19 7.51 5.47
N ILE A 58 10.23 7.60 4.62
CA ILE A 58 10.85 6.43 3.97
C ILE A 58 11.34 5.46 5.04
N LYS A 59 12.11 5.95 5.99
CA LYS A 59 12.68 5.17 7.08
C LYS A 59 11.61 4.53 7.96
N GLN A 60 10.57 5.28 8.29
CA GLN A 60 9.45 4.80 9.09
C GLN A 60 8.68 3.68 8.37
N VAL A 61 8.31 3.88 7.11
CA VAL A 61 7.57 2.87 6.33
C VAL A 61 8.40 1.60 6.12
N LEU A 62 9.71 1.73 5.91
CA LEU A 62 10.62 0.58 5.82
C LEU A 62 10.62 -0.22 7.13
N ALA A 63 10.79 0.46 8.26
CA ALA A 63 10.79 -0.18 9.58
C ALA A 63 9.45 -0.87 9.87
N GLU A 64 8.34 -0.24 9.50
CA GLU A 64 7.00 -0.82 9.64
C GLU A 64 6.80 -2.07 8.77
N TYR A 65 7.30 -2.09 7.53
CA TYR A 65 7.28 -3.27 6.68
C TYR A 65 8.01 -4.45 7.33
N LEU A 66 9.23 -4.21 7.79
CA LEU A 66 10.05 -5.23 8.45
C LEU A 66 9.42 -5.69 9.77
N ALA A 67 8.88 -4.76 10.57
CA ALA A 67 8.20 -5.07 11.82
C ALA A 67 6.94 -5.90 11.63
N CYS A 68 6.20 -5.69 10.55
CA CYS A 68 5.06 -6.50 10.17
C CYS A 68 5.42 -7.92 9.72
N GLY A 69 6.70 -8.22 9.50
CA GLY A 69 7.19 -9.56 9.11
C GLY A 69 7.55 -9.72 7.63
N ILE A 70 7.67 -8.64 6.87
CA ILE A 70 8.33 -8.70 5.56
C ILE A 70 9.78 -9.09 5.80
N ASP A 71 10.17 -10.22 5.24
CA ASP A 71 11.49 -10.82 5.43
C ASP A 71 12.42 -10.44 4.27
N PRO A 72 13.46 -9.63 4.52
CA PRO A 72 14.40 -9.20 3.48
C PRO A 72 15.33 -10.32 2.97
N GLU A 73 15.30 -11.52 3.59
CA GLU A 73 16.00 -12.69 3.04
C GLU A 73 15.18 -13.36 1.93
N THR A 74 13.85 -13.34 2.05
CA THR A 74 12.93 -14.00 1.10
C THR A 74 12.36 -13.04 0.06
N ALA A 75 12.18 -11.77 0.41
CA ALA A 75 11.69 -10.72 -0.49
C ALA A 75 12.78 -9.66 -0.74
N THR A 76 12.81 -9.09 -1.93
CA THR A 76 13.65 -7.94 -2.24
C THR A 76 12.95 -6.67 -1.75
N VAL A 77 13.46 -6.07 -0.66
CA VAL A 77 12.92 -4.84 -0.07
C VAL A 77 13.87 -3.69 -0.35
N PHE A 78 13.41 -2.64 -1.03
CA PHE A 78 14.28 -1.54 -1.47
C PHE A 78 13.55 -0.19 -1.51
N ILE A 79 14.30 0.89 -1.69
CA ILE A 79 13.78 2.22 -1.95
C ILE A 79 13.81 2.45 -3.45
N GLN A 80 12.72 2.98 -4.03
CA GLN A 80 12.58 3.16 -5.48
C GLN A 80 13.74 3.99 -6.07
N SER A 81 14.15 5.06 -5.40
CA SER A 81 15.25 5.93 -5.84
C SER A 81 16.63 5.27 -5.82
N ASP A 82 16.79 4.15 -5.13
CA ASP A 82 18.01 3.37 -5.15
C ASP A 82 18.18 2.53 -6.44
N VAL A 83 17.16 2.53 -7.31
CA VAL A 83 17.15 1.81 -8.60
C VAL A 83 16.98 2.82 -9.74
N PRO A 84 18.03 3.56 -10.11
CA PRO A 84 17.94 4.65 -11.11
C PRO A 84 17.48 4.17 -12.50
N GLU A 85 17.63 2.90 -12.83
CA GLU A 85 17.18 2.27 -14.07
C GLU A 85 15.68 2.45 -14.31
N VAL A 86 14.88 2.57 -13.24
CA VAL A 86 13.45 2.86 -13.32
C VAL A 86 13.21 4.19 -14.04
N THR A 87 14.05 5.19 -13.79
CA THR A 87 13.89 6.52 -14.42
C THR A 87 14.19 6.49 -15.91
N GLU A 88 15.10 5.66 -16.35
CA GLU A 88 15.36 5.46 -17.77
C GLU A 88 14.17 4.77 -18.46
N LEU A 89 13.68 3.68 -17.89
CA LEU A 89 12.51 3.01 -18.43
C LEU A 89 11.28 3.92 -18.44
N TYR A 90 11.07 4.69 -17.36
CA TYR A 90 10.03 5.71 -17.32
C TYR A 90 10.14 6.71 -18.45
N LEU A 91 11.34 7.23 -18.74
CA LEU A 91 11.56 8.13 -19.88
C LEU A 91 11.18 7.46 -21.21
N LEU A 92 11.65 6.24 -21.44
CA LEU A 92 11.36 5.49 -22.68
C LEU A 92 9.86 5.22 -22.86
N LEU A 93 9.16 4.88 -21.78
CA LEU A 93 7.71 4.68 -21.81
C LEU A 93 6.95 5.99 -22.03
N ASN A 94 7.42 7.12 -21.51
CA ASN A 94 6.82 8.43 -21.77
C ASN A 94 6.82 8.80 -23.26
N MET A 95 7.82 8.36 -24.02
CA MET A 95 7.85 8.58 -25.49
C MET A 95 6.71 7.86 -26.22
N ASN A 96 6.10 6.86 -25.55
CA ASN A 96 4.96 6.07 -26.03
C ASN A 96 3.64 6.35 -25.28
N ALA A 97 3.64 7.29 -24.33
CA ALA A 97 2.47 7.66 -23.57
C ALA A 97 1.67 8.77 -24.26
N TYR A 98 0.42 8.50 -24.60
CA TYR A 98 -0.44 9.51 -25.21
C TYR A 98 -1.08 10.40 -24.15
N VAL A 99 -0.88 11.70 -24.26
CA VAL A 99 -1.37 12.71 -23.31
C VAL A 99 -2.87 12.56 -23.05
N GLY A 100 -3.67 12.41 -24.13
CA GLY A 100 -5.12 12.23 -23.96
C GLY A 100 -5.55 10.93 -23.27
N GLU A 101 -4.71 9.87 -23.20
CA GLU A 101 -4.96 8.69 -22.36
C GLU A 101 -4.68 9.02 -20.89
N LEU A 102 -3.59 9.70 -20.60
CA LEU A 102 -3.18 10.10 -19.25
C LEU A 102 -4.19 11.05 -18.62
N GLU A 103 -4.66 12.07 -19.34
CA GLU A 103 -5.65 13.04 -18.88
C GLU A 103 -7.02 12.41 -18.57
N ARG A 104 -7.38 11.31 -19.23
CA ARG A 104 -8.64 10.60 -19.01
C ARG A 104 -8.63 9.72 -17.75
N THR A 105 -7.49 9.51 -17.11
CA THR A 105 -7.43 8.68 -15.90
C THR A 105 -8.22 9.30 -14.75
N THR A 106 -8.99 8.47 -14.04
CA THR A 106 -9.78 8.91 -12.90
C THR A 106 -8.89 9.52 -11.83
N SER A 107 -7.76 8.90 -11.60
CA SER A 107 -6.77 9.31 -10.60
C SER A 107 -6.14 10.68 -10.89
N PHE A 108 -5.87 11.03 -12.16
CA PHE A 108 -5.41 12.38 -12.52
C PHE A 108 -6.49 13.41 -12.20
N LYS A 109 -7.74 13.15 -12.62
CA LYS A 109 -8.90 14.03 -12.35
C LYS A 109 -9.14 14.26 -10.85
N GLU A 110 -9.00 13.21 -10.04
CA GLU A 110 -9.14 13.34 -8.59
C GLU A 110 -8.00 14.13 -7.95
N LYS A 111 -6.75 13.89 -8.40
CA LYS A 111 -5.58 14.58 -7.85
C LYS A 111 -5.58 16.08 -8.15
N ILE A 112 -5.91 16.48 -9.37
CA ILE A 112 -6.00 17.91 -9.71
C ILE A 112 -7.10 18.65 -8.93
N ARG A 113 -8.20 17.95 -8.54
CA ARG A 113 -9.23 18.53 -7.67
C ARG A 113 -8.74 18.70 -6.24
N LYS A 114 -7.90 17.77 -5.73
CA LYS A 114 -7.38 17.81 -4.36
C LYS A 114 -6.24 18.80 -4.18
N GLN A 115 -5.48 19.11 -5.23
CA GLN A 115 -4.35 20.05 -5.18
C GLN A 115 -4.34 20.97 -6.41
N PRO A 116 -5.32 21.87 -6.54
CA PRO A 116 -5.49 22.71 -7.72
C PRO A 116 -4.31 23.66 -7.94
N ASP A 117 -3.61 24.07 -6.89
CA ASP A 117 -2.47 24.99 -6.93
C ASP A 117 -1.13 24.30 -7.29
N ASN A 118 -1.11 22.96 -7.38
CA ASN A 118 0.09 22.19 -7.69
C ASN A 118 -0.21 21.10 -8.73
N ILE A 119 -0.64 21.54 -9.93
CA ILE A 119 -0.86 20.63 -11.07
C ILE A 119 0.44 20.54 -11.86
N ASN A 120 1.28 19.59 -11.48
CA ASN A 120 2.58 19.37 -12.12
C ASN A 120 2.56 18.16 -13.08
N ALA A 121 3.57 18.08 -13.96
CA ALA A 121 3.69 16.99 -14.93
C ALA A 121 3.75 15.60 -14.29
N GLY A 122 4.33 15.49 -13.09
CA GLY A 122 4.37 14.23 -12.34
C GLY A 122 2.99 13.69 -11.98
N LEU A 123 1.97 14.55 -11.80
CA LEU A 123 0.59 14.11 -11.59
C LEU A 123 -0.03 13.52 -12.86
N LEU A 124 0.37 13.99 -14.04
CA LEU A 124 -0.10 13.45 -15.31
C LEU A 124 0.60 12.13 -15.63
N THR A 125 1.90 12.08 -15.44
CA THR A 125 2.75 10.98 -15.92
C THR A 125 3.05 9.92 -14.85
N TYR A 126 2.56 10.07 -13.60
CA TYR A 126 2.82 9.06 -12.57
C TYR A 126 2.31 7.64 -12.94
N PRO A 127 1.26 7.43 -13.75
CA PRO A 127 0.89 6.08 -14.17
C PRO A 127 1.95 5.44 -15.07
N VAL A 128 2.73 6.25 -15.79
CA VAL A 128 3.87 5.78 -16.60
C VAL A 128 5.02 5.35 -15.69
N LEU A 129 5.28 6.12 -14.63
CA LEU A 129 6.29 5.74 -13.62
C LEU A 129 5.88 4.44 -12.91
N MET A 130 4.62 4.31 -12.52
CA MET A 130 4.10 3.06 -11.92
C MET A 130 4.24 1.87 -12.88
N ALA A 131 3.99 2.08 -14.18
CA ALA A 131 4.22 1.03 -15.17
C ALA A 131 5.71 0.65 -15.26
N ALA A 132 6.62 1.64 -15.25
CA ALA A 132 8.05 1.40 -15.22
C ALA A 132 8.47 0.58 -13.99
N ASP A 133 8.00 0.93 -12.79
CA ASP A 133 8.27 0.18 -11.55
C ASP A 133 7.89 -1.30 -11.67
N ILE A 134 6.77 -1.58 -12.33
CA ILE A 134 6.22 -2.92 -12.47
C ILE A 134 6.98 -3.73 -13.53
N ILE A 135 7.11 -3.18 -14.75
CA ILE A 135 7.66 -3.96 -15.87
C ILE A 135 9.17 -4.00 -15.90
N ILE A 136 9.88 -3.15 -15.15
CA ILE A 136 11.34 -3.20 -15.08
C ILE A 136 11.83 -4.51 -14.46
N HIS A 137 11.03 -5.11 -13.57
CA HIS A 137 11.28 -6.41 -12.97
C HIS A 137 10.56 -7.54 -13.73
N ARG A 138 9.96 -7.25 -14.89
CA ARG A 138 9.17 -8.19 -15.70
C ARG A 138 8.12 -8.90 -14.84
N ALA A 139 7.38 -8.12 -14.05
CA ALA A 139 6.37 -8.64 -13.12
C ALA A 139 5.28 -9.43 -13.85
N HIS A 140 4.93 -10.58 -13.30
CA HIS A 140 3.81 -11.41 -13.74
C HIS A 140 2.53 -11.02 -13.01
N LYS A 141 2.66 -10.58 -11.75
CA LYS A 141 1.54 -10.29 -10.85
C LYS A 141 1.77 -9.02 -10.05
N VAL A 142 0.70 -8.26 -9.86
CA VAL A 142 0.71 -7.04 -9.04
C VAL A 142 -0.47 -7.08 -8.08
N PRO A 143 -0.24 -7.03 -6.75
CA PRO A 143 -1.31 -6.95 -5.78
C PRO A 143 -1.91 -5.55 -5.79
N VAL A 144 -3.08 -5.41 -6.39
CA VAL A 144 -3.78 -4.13 -6.51
C VAL A 144 -5.21 -4.20 -5.97
N GLY A 145 -5.64 -3.10 -5.34
CA GLY A 145 -7.04 -2.87 -5.04
C GLY A 145 -7.81 -2.44 -6.30
N LYS A 146 -9.14 -2.49 -6.24
CA LYS A 146 -10.01 -2.05 -7.35
C LYS A 146 -9.73 -0.63 -7.83
N ASP A 147 -9.32 0.25 -6.94
CA ASP A 147 -8.95 1.63 -7.23
C ASP A 147 -7.68 1.77 -8.08
N GLN A 148 -6.86 0.71 -8.13
CA GLN A 148 -5.62 0.66 -8.91
C GLN A 148 -5.74 -0.19 -10.20
N GLU A 149 -6.87 -0.82 -10.45
CA GLU A 149 -7.08 -1.66 -11.66
C GLU A 149 -6.86 -0.88 -12.96
N GLN A 150 -7.26 0.40 -12.99
CA GLN A 150 -7.02 1.26 -14.15
C GLN A 150 -5.53 1.47 -14.43
N HIS A 151 -4.71 1.63 -13.39
CA HIS A 151 -3.26 1.79 -13.56
C HIS A 151 -2.59 0.50 -14.03
N LEU A 152 -3.07 -0.65 -13.54
CA LEU A 152 -2.56 -1.94 -13.99
C LEU A 152 -2.92 -2.19 -15.45
N GLU A 153 -4.14 -1.82 -15.88
CA GLU A 153 -4.52 -1.89 -17.29
C GLU A 153 -3.67 -0.95 -18.17
N MET A 154 -3.32 0.23 -17.67
CA MET A 154 -2.37 1.10 -18.36
C MET A 154 -0.99 0.46 -18.46
N THR A 155 -0.51 -0.20 -17.41
CA THR A 155 0.75 -0.95 -17.43
C THR A 155 0.77 -2.03 -18.52
N ARG A 156 -0.31 -2.82 -18.62
CA ARG A 156 -0.48 -3.80 -19.72
C ARG A 156 -0.44 -3.15 -21.09
N ARG A 157 -1.08 -1.98 -21.25
CA ARG A 157 -1.05 -1.24 -22.52
C ARG A 157 0.35 -0.77 -22.87
N PHE A 158 1.14 -0.29 -21.92
CA PHE A 158 2.52 0.09 -22.17
C PHE A 158 3.39 -1.11 -22.53
N ALA A 159 3.24 -2.24 -21.84
CA ALA A 159 3.94 -3.49 -22.16
C ALA A 159 3.59 -3.97 -23.58
N ARG A 160 2.30 -4.07 -23.91
CA ARG A 160 1.82 -4.48 -25.22
C ARG A 160 2.26 -3.53 -26.31
N ARG A 161 2.19 -2.22 -26.09
CA ARG A 161 2.59 -1.19 -27.06
C ARG A 161 4.09 -1.28 -27.35
N PHE A 162 4.93 -1.46 -26.33
CA PHE A 162 6.36 -1.70 -26.51
C PHE A 162 6.60 -2.94 -27.34
N ASN A 163 6.01 -4.07 -26.98
CA ASN A 163 6.16 -5.33 -27.68
C ASN A 163 5.73 -5.22 -29.16
N THR A 164 4.60 -4.57 -29.41
CA THR A 164 4.07 -4.37 -30.78
C THR A 164 4.98 -3.41 -31.60
N LEU A 165 5.43 -2.31 -31.02
CA LEU A 165 6.25 -1.31 -31.69
C LEU A 165 7.58 -1.88 -32.19
N TYR A 166 8.19 -2.75 -31.38
CA TYR A 166 9.49 -3.33 -31.70
C TYR A 166 9.41 -4.79 -32.23
N GLY A 167 8.21 -5.35 -32.39
CA GLY A 167 8.02 -6.69 -32.93
C GLY A 167 8.58 -7.79 -32.03
N VAL A 168 8.46 -7.67 -30.72
CA VAL A 168 9.02 -8.59 -29.72
C VAL A 168 7.95 -9.05 -28.72
N GLU A 169 8.18 -10.17 -28.06
CA GLU A 169 7.43 -10.62 -26.88
C GLU A 169 8.34 -10.48 -25.64
N TYR A 170 8.58 -9.26 -25.21
CA TYR A 170 9.56 -8.98 -24.16
C TYR A 170 8.95 -8.73 -22.80
N PHE A 171 8.04 -7.76 -22.68
CA PHE A 171 7.38 -7.46 -21.42
C PHE A 171 6.11 -8.33 -21.26
N PRO A 172 5.99 -9.07 -20.14
CA PRO A 172 4.72 -9.72 -19.82
C PRO A 172 3.65 -8.66 -19.51
N GLU A 173 2.40 -9.02 -19.75
CA GLU A 173 1.25 -8.24 -19.27
C GLU A 173 0.93 -8.69 -17.84
N PRO A 174 1.13 -7.85 -16.82
CA PRO A 174 0.97 -8.28 -15.44
C PRO A 174 -0.50 -8.50 -15.07
N ASP A 175 -0.77 -9.58 -14.33
CA ASP A 175 -2.09 -9.86 -13.79
C ASP A 175 -2.33 -9.19 -12.44
N ALA A 176 -3.59 -8.83 -12.16
CA ALA A 176 -3.99 -8.44 -10.83
C ALA A 176 -3.92 -9.65 -9.89
N TYR A 177 -3.11 -9.56 -8.85
CA TYR A 177 -3.01 -10.63 -7.87
C TYR A 177 -4.06 -10.44 -6.76
N ASN A 178 -5.14 -11.20 -6.88
CA ASN A 178 -6.20 -11.26 -5.89
C ASN A 178 -6.17 -12.64 -5.24
N PHE A 179 -5.98 -12.71 -3.92
CA PHE A 179 -5.97 -13.97 -3.16
C PHE A 179 -7.32 -14.71 -3.11
N GLY A 180 -8.22 -14.50 -4.09
CA GLY A 180 -9.58 -15.04 -4.06
C GLY A 180 -10.48 -14.44 -2.97
N GLN A 181 -9.94 -13.56 -2.14
CA GLN A 181 -10.67 -12.83 -1.11
C GLN A 181 -10.75 -11.36 -1.51
N LYS A 182 -11.92 -10.75 -1.31
CA LYS A 182 -12.05 -9.29 -1.42
C LYS A 182 -11.03 -8.67 -0.48
N LEU A 183 -10.17 -7.78 -1.03
CA LEU A 183 -9.29 -6.96 -0.19
C LEU A 183 -10.11 -6.33 0.94
N LEU A 184 -9.73 -6.65 2.15
CA LEU A 184 -10.48 -6.21 3.32
C LEU A 184 -10.32 -4.70 3.47
N LYS A 185 -11.39 -3.97 3.26
CA LYS A 185 -11.42 -2.53 3.51
C LYS A 185 -11.70 -2.30 4.98
N ILE A 186 -10.72 -1.80 5.72
CA ILE A 186 -10.92 -1.40 7.11
C ILE A 186 -11.50 0.01 7.13
N PRO A 187 -12.68 0.20 7.74
CA PRO A 187 -13.33 1.50 7.83
C PRO A 187 -12.62 2.43 8.82
N GLY A 188 -12.86 3.75 8.67
CA GLY A 188 -12.41 4.75 9.61
C GLY A 188 -13.25 4.77 10.91
N LEU A 189 -12.70 5.40 11.94
CA LEU A 189 -13.38 5.56 13.24
C LEU A 189 -14.42 6.69 13.24
N ASP A 190 -14.45 7.52 12.21
CA ASP A 190 -15.35 8.64 12.01
C ASP A 190 -16.76 8.25 11.52
N GLY A 191 -16.99 6.95 11.36
CA GLY A 191 -18.26 6.41 10.87
C GLY A 191 -18.46 6.54 9.36
N THR A 192 -17.49 7.08 8.63
CA THR A 192 -17.49 7.18 7.17
C THR A 192 -16.53 6.19 6.56
N GLY A 193 -16.60 5.95 5.32
CA GLY A 193 -15.74 5.23 4.40
C GLY A 193 -14.47 4.53 4.93
N LYS A 194 -13.43 4.56 4.11
CA LYS A 194 -12.16 3.85 4.36
C LYS A 194 -11.29 4.62 5.34
N MET A 195 -10.58 3.89 6.22
CA MET A 195 -9.50 4.43 7.04
C MET A 195 -8.41 5.07 6.15
N GLY A 196 -8.05 6.30 6.43
CA GLY A 196 -7.10 7.08 5.64
C GLY A 196 -6.02 7.76 6.49
N LYS A 197 -4.85 7.98 5.89
CA LYS A 197 -3.72 8.62 6.57
C LYS A 197 -3.98 10.10 6.89
N SER A 198 -4.65 10.80 5.97
CA SER A 198 -4.94 12.24 6.06
C SER A 198 -6.29 12.59 6.66
N GLU A 199 -7.16 11.60 6.87
CA GLU A 199 -8.54 11.80 7.28
C GLU A 199 -8.71 11.96 8.81
N GLY A 200 -7.65 11.72 9.58
CA GLY A 200 -7.71 11.76 11.04
C GLY A 200 -8.55 10.65 11.70
N ASN A 201 -8.99 9.67 10.91
CA ASN A 201 -9.90 8.60 11.31
C ASN A 201 -9.20 7.24 11.50
N GLY A 202 -7.86 7.23 11.48
CA GLY A 202 -7.04 6.02 11.46
C GLY A 202 -6.37 5.68 12.77
N ILE A 203 -6.15 4.38 12.99
CA ILE A 203 -5.27 3.84 14.02
C ILE A 203 -3.99 3.39 13.33
N PHE A 204 -2.86 3.94 13.73
CA PHE A 204 -1.55 3.63 13.17
C PHE A 204 -0.87 2.50 13.94
N LEU A 205 -0.03 1.72 13.27
CA LEU A 205 0.71 0.62 13.89
C LEU A 205 1.72 1.13 14.95
N ALA A 206 2.18 2.36 14.78
CA ALA A 206 3.09 3.02 15.72
C ALA A 206 2.38 3.73 16.89
N ASP A 207 1.05 3.81 16.90
CA ASP A 207 0.30 4.43 17.99
C ASP A 207 0.56 3.68 19.31
N ASN A 208 0.76 4.43 20.39
CA ASN A 208 0.88 3.82 21.71
C ASN A 208 -0.50 3.41 22.27
N PRO A 209 -0.56 2.51 23.27
CA PRO A 209 -1.82 2.01 23.84
C PRO A 209 -2.77 3.12 24.30
N GLN A 210 -2.26 4.21 24.85
CA GLN A 210 -3.08 5.33 25.34
C GLN A 210 -3.74 6.08 24.18
N GLU A 211 -3.00 6.29 23.09
CA GLU A 211 -3.53 6.91 21.87
C GLU A 211 -4.59 6.04 21.22
N ILE A 212 -4.38 4.71 21.15
CA ILE A 212 -5.37 3.76 20.61
C ILE A 212 -6.66 3.83 21.42
N ARG A 213 -6.57 3.73 22.77
CA ARG A 213 -7.76 3.87 23.64
C ARG A 213 -8.49 5.19 23.41
N LYS A 214 -7.74 6.30 23.36
CA LYS A 214 -8.31 7.62 23.11
C LYS A 214 -9.02 7.72 21.77
N LYS A 215 -8.43 7.19 20.70
CA LYS A 215 -9.00 7.19 19.34
C LYS A 215 -10.26 6.33 19.27
N VAL A 216 -10.21 5.09 19.79
CA VAL A 216 -11.33 4.16 19.77
C VAL A 216 -12.50 4.65 20.62
N MET A 217 -12.24 5.22 21.79
CA MET A 217 -13.32 5.80 22.62
C MET A 217 -14.05 6.97 21.96
N LYS A 218 -13.39 7.70 21.05
CA LYS A 218 -13.98 8.79 20.27
C LYS A 218 -14.70 8.30 18.99
N ALA A 219 -14.59 7.03 18.64
CA ALA A 219 -15.23 6.50 17.45
C ALA A 219 -16.75 6.79 17.43
N VAL A 220 -17.25 7.09 16.25
CA VAL A 220 -18.69 7.43 16.08
C VAL A 220 -19.56 6.19 16.30
N THR A 221 -20.65 6.35 17.03
CA THR A 221 -21.73 5.38 17.22
C THR A 221 -23.07 6.09 17.23
N ASP A 222 -24.15 5.35 17.08
CA ASP A 222 -25.53 5.84 17.23
C ASP A 222 -25.98 5.80 18.72
N THR A 223 -27.26 6.00 18.93
CA THR A 223 -27.91 5.96 20.27
C THR A 223 -28.25 4.55 20.75
N GLY A 224 -27.99 3.53 19.93
CA GLY A 224 -28.34 2.13 20.17
C GLY A 224 -29.62 1.69 19.46
N PRO A 225 -29.80 0.35 19.31
CA PRO A 225 -30.99 -0.22 18.67
C PRO A 225 -32.24 0.08 19.47
N GLN A 226 -33.33 0.43 18.79
CA GLN A 226 -34.60 0.79 19.40
C GLN A 226 -35.55 -0.44 19.53
N LYS A 227 -35.29 -1.49 18.78
CA LYS A 227 -36.07 -2.74 18.81
C LYS A 227 -35.15 -3.96 18.60
N PRO A 228 -35.52 -5.12 19.21
CA PRO A 228 -34.79 -6.35 19.00
C PRO A 228 -34.62 -6.71 17.53
N GLY A 229 -33.44 -7.17 17.15
CA GLY A 229 -33.09 -7.55 15.79
C GLY A 229 -32.85 -6.39 14.83
N GLU A 230 -32.84 -5.14 15.30
CA GLU A 230 -32.46 -4.00 14.48
C GLU A 230 -31.02 -4.11 13.98
N LYS A 231 -30.80 -3.77 12.70
CA LYS A 231 -29.45 -3.80 12.12
C LYS A 231 -28.61 -2.66 12.68
N PRO A 232 -27.32 -2.88 12.94
CA PRO A 232 -26.40 -1.82 13.31
C PRO A 232 -26.39 -0.70 12.25
N SER A 233 -26.30 0.53 12.71
CA SER A 233 -26.01 1.66 11.80
C SER A 233 -24.64 1.50 11.15
N GLU A 234 -24.38 2.24 10.06
CA GLU A 234 -23.10 2.16 9.34
C GLU A 234 -21.89 2.41 10.27
N PRO A 235 -21.87 3.45 11.14
CA PRO A 235 -20.75 3.64 12.07
C PRO A 235 -20.54 2.46 13.02
N VAL A 236 -21.60 1.85 13.51
CA VAL A 236 -21.53 0.68 14.41
C VAL A 236 -21.07 -0.57 13.66
N GLU A 237 -21.57 -0.81 12.43
CA GLU A 237 -21.09 -1.92 11.57
C GLU A 237 -19.62 -1.75 11.20
N ASN A 238 -19.15 -0.50 11.06
CA ASN A 238 -17.72 -0.21 10.89
C ASN A 238 -16.88 -0.68 12.06
N LEU A 239 -17.33 -0.47 13.31
CA LEU A 239 -16.62 -0.99 14.48
C LEU A 239 -16.65 -2.52 14.53
N PHE A 240 -17.79 -3.16 14.22
CA PHE A 240 -17.86 -4.61 14.09
C PHE A 240 -16.94 -5.15 12.99
N THR A 241 -16.75 -4.41 11.90
CA THR A 241 -15.83 -4.80 10.83
C THR A 241 -14.38 -4.77 11.32
N ILE A 242 -14.00 -3.77 12.12
CA ILE A 242 -12.68 -3.74 12.75
C ILE A 242 -12.55 -4.90 13.77
N MET A 243 -13.55 -5.11 14.62
CA MET A 243 -13.54 -6.23 15.59
C MET A 243 -13.33 -7.58 14.92
N LYS A 244 -13.94 -7.84 13.77
CA LYS A 244 -13.79 -9.11 13.03
C LYS A 244 -12.33 -9.46 12.68
N VAL A 245 -11.44 -8.49 12.61
CA VAL A 245 -10.03 -8.71 12.23
C VAL A 245 -9.06 -8.67 13.41
N VAL A 246 -9.48 -8.10 14.54
CA VAL A 246 -8.61 -7.96 15.72
C VAL A 246 -9.09 -8.74 16.94
N SER A 247 -10.39 -9.07 17.03
CA SER A 247 -11.00 -9.72 18.19
C SER A 247 -11.28 -11.20 17.93
N ASP A 248 -11.38 -11.97 19.00
CA ASP A 248 -11.84 -13.35 18.91
C ASP A 248 -13.29 -13.43 18.40
N PRO A 249 -13.66 -14.45 17.60
CA PRO A 249 -15.02 -14.59 17.07
C PRO A 249 -16.11 -14.60 18.16
N SER A 250 -15.84 -15.16 19.34
CA SER A 250 -16.75 -15.16 20.49
C SER A 250 -17.03 -13.75 21.01
N THR A 251 -16.02 -12.87 21.03
CA THR A 251 -16.18 -11.46 21.43
C THR A 251 -17.07 -10.72 20.44
N VAL A 252 -16.84 -10.94 19.15
CA VAL A 252 -17.69 -10.34 18.09
C VAL A 252 -19.14 -10.81 18.22
N SER A 253 -19.38 -12.12 18.41
CA SER A 253 -20.73 -12.67 18.61
C SER A 253 -21.37 -12.08 19.86
N TYR A 254 -20.67 -12.02 20.99
CA TYR A 254 -21.19 -11.45 22.23
C TYR A 254 -21.75 -10.02 22.02
N PHE A 255 -20.97 -9.13 21.40
CA PHE A 255 -21.45 -7.76 21.19
C PHE A 255 -22.54 -7.66 20.13
N ARG A 256 -22.57 -8.54 19.13
CA ARG A 256 -23.68 -8.63 18.17
C ARG A 256 -24.98 -9.10 18.81
N ASP A 257 -24.91 -10.09 19.68
CA ASP A 257 -26.07 -10.58 20.43
C ASP A 257 -26.61 -9.51 21.39
N LYS A 258 -25.72 -8.79 22.08
CA LYS A 258 -26.10 -7.64 22.91
C LYS A 258 -26.74 -6.53 22.10
N HIS A 259 -26.26 -6.25 20.88
CA HIS A 259 -26.89 -5.29 19.99
C HIS A 259 -28.28 -5.77 19.58
N ALA A 260 -28.42 -7.01 19.13
CA ALA A 260 -29.69 -7.59 18.72
C ALA A 260 -30.73 -7.64 19.83
N ALA A 261 -30.30 -7.78 21.08
CA ALA A 261 -31.16 -7.77 22.28
C ALA A 261 -31.47 -6.35 22.81
N CYS A 262 -30.99 -5.28 22.18
CA CYS A 262 -31.05 -3.89 22.69
C CYS A 262 -30.34 -3.69 24.05
N GLU A 263 -29.33 -4.50 24.35
CA GLU A 263 -28.57 -4.47 25.61
C GLU A 263 -27.15 -3.97 25.43
N ILE A 264 -26.77 -3.53 24.21
CA ILE A 264 -25.41 -3.11 23.94
C ILE A 264 -25.02 -1.85 24.71
N ARG A 265 -23.81 -1.88 25.28
CA ARG A 265 -23.15 -0.70 25.83
C ARG A 265 -21.93 -0.39 24.96
N TYR A 266 -22.05 0.64 24.11
CA TYR A 266 -20.96 1.01 23.21
C TYR A 266 -19.65 1.38 23.91
N GLY A 267 -19.74 1.90 25.15
CA GLY A 267 -18.54 2.15 25.96
C GLY A 267 -17.76 0.88 26.26
N ASP A 268 -18.43 -0.22 26.57
CA ASP A 268 -17.78 -1.51 26.85
C ASP A 268 -17.26 -2.17 25.57
N MET A 269 -18.04 -2.11 24.49
CA MET A 269 -17.58 -2.56 23.16
C MET A 269 -16.34 -1.82 22.71
N LYS A 270 -16.28 -0.48 22.84
CA LYS A 270 -15.12 0.33 22.46
C LYS A 270 -13.91 0.03 23.33
N LYS A 271 -14.08 -0.18 24.65
CA LYS A 271 -12.99 -0.61 25.53
C LYS A 271 -12.39 -1.93 25.08
N GLN A 272 -13.24 -2.95 24.86
CA GLN A 272 -12.80 -4.25 24.37
C GLN A 272 -12.09 -4.14 23.03
N LEU A 273 -12.68 -3.41 22.06
CA LEU A 273 -12.07 -3.19 20.76
C LEU A 273 -10.69 -2.54 20.87
N ALA A 274 -10.51 -1.56 21.76
CA ALA A 274 -9.22 -0.90 21.98
C ALA A 274 -8.16 -1.89 22.49
N GLU A 275 -8.51 -2.74 23.48
CA GLU A 275 -7.57 -3.75 23.99
C GLU A 275 -7.22 -4.81 22.92
N ASP A 276 -8.19 -5.24 22.13
CA ASP A 276 -7.96 -6.19 21.06
C ASP A 276 -7.04 -5.61 19.97
N ILE A 277 -7.22 -4.34 19.63
CA ILE A 277 -6.31 -3.61 18.70
C ILE A 277 -4.90 -3.53 19.31
N ILE A 278 -4.78 -3.15 20.58
CA ILE A 278 -3.48 -3.06 21.28
C ILE A 278 -2.77 -4.40 21.25
N LYS A 279 -3.48 -5.49 21.55
CA LYS A 279 -2.92 -6.86 21.52
C LYS A 279 -2.30 -7.21 20.17
N VAL A 280 -2.89 -6.73 19.07
CA VAL A 280 -2.38 -6.96 17.70
C VAL A 280 -1.23 -6.00 17.36
N THR A 281 -1.34 -4.73 17.77
CA THR A 281 -0.40 -3.69 17.31
C THR A 281 0.81 -3.52 18.20
N GLU A 282 0.74 -3.81 19.48
CA GLU A 282 1.84 -3.59 20.44
C GLU A 282 3.11 -4.38 20.09
N PRO A 283 3.06 -5.68 19.73
CA PRO A 283 4.26 -6.40 19.30
C PRO A 283 4.88 -5.81 18.04
N ILE A 284 4.04 -5.32 17.10
CA ILE A 284 4.52 -4.66 15.88
C ILE A 284 5.18 -3.33 16.22
N ARG A 285 4.56 -2.53 17.10
CA ARG A 285 5.08 -1.24 17.55
C ARG A 285 6.43 -1.38 18.24
N GLU A 286 6.55 -2.35 19.15
CA GLU A 286 7.82 -2.62 19.84
C GLU A 286 8.93 -2.94 18.84
N ARG A 287 8.63 -3.80 17.87
CA ARG A 287 9.57 -4.17 16.81
C ARG A 287 9.90 -2.98 15.88
N ILE A 288 8.96 -2.06 15.60
CA ILE A 288 9.23 -0.82 14.87
C ILE A 288 10.30 0.00 15.63
N VAL A 289 10.14 0.17 16.94
CA VAL A 289 11.08 0.94 17.78
C VAL A 289 12.48 0.30 17.75
N GLU A 290 12.56 -1.02 17.90
CA GLU A 290 13.83 -1.77 17.83
C GLU A 290 14.52 -1.58 16.48
N ILE A 291 13.79 -1.76 15.38
CA ILE A 291 14.32 -1.65 14.02
C ILE A 291 14.78 -0.21 13.74
N LEU A 292 14.02 0.80 14.16
CA LEU A 292 14.40 2.21 13.98
C LEU A 292 15.65 2.60 14.77
N ALA A 293 15.90 1.93 15.89
CA ALA A 293 17.11 2.13 16.70
C ALA A 293 18.34 1.48 16.05
N ASP A 294 18.17 0.40 15.28
CA ASP A 294 19.26 -0.30 14.59
C ASP A 294 19.50 0.25 13.17
N LYS A 295 20.21 1.38 13.11
CA LYS A 295 20.57 2.03 11.84
C LYS A 295 21.44 1.14 10.94
N LYS A 296 22.24 0.23 11.50
CA LYS A 296 23.11 -0.67 10.73
C LYS A 296 22.28 -1.74 10.03
N TYR A 297 21.32 -2.31 10.75
CA TYR A 297 20.39 -3.28 10.18
C TYR A 297 19.57 -2.66 9.02
N LEU A 298 18.96 -1.49 9.23
CA LEU A 298 18.21 -0.80 8.18
C LEU A 298 19.07 -0.52 6.94
N ALA A 299 20.29 -0.01 7.13
CA ALA A 299 21.22 0.26 6.03
C ALA A 299 21.58 -1.02 5.27
N ALA A 300 21.83 -2.14 5.99
CA ALA A 300 22.14 -3.42 5.37
C ALA A 300 20.95 -3.98 4.55
N VAL A 301 19.73 -3.87 5.06
CA VAL A 301 18.50 -4.29 4.34
C VAL A 301 18.36 -3.49 3.05
N VAL A 302 18.45 -2.15 3.13
CA VAL A 302 18.31 -1.26 1.96
C VAL A 302 19.39 -1.55 0.92
N SER A 303 20.66 -1.62 1.33
CA SER A 303 21.77 -1.88 0.40
C SER A 303 21.60 -3.21 -0.35
N ARG A 304 21.30 -4.29 0.38
CA ARG A 304 21.10 -5.61 -0.22
C ARG A 304 19.88 -5.65 -1.14
N GLY A 305 18.79 -5.02 -0.72
CA GLY A 305 17.58 -4.93 -1.54
C GLY A 305 17.82 -4.13 -2.81
N ALA A 306 18.53 -2.99 -2.71
CA ALA A 306 18.92 -2.18 -3.85
C ALA A 306 19.80 -2.95 -4.84
N ASP A 307 20.80 -3.72 -4.34
CA ASP A 307 21.68 -4.51 -5.20
C ASP A 307 20.92 -5.57 -6.00
N LYS A 308 20.02 -6.32 -5.34
CA LYS A 308 19.16 -7.32 -6.00
C LYS A 308 18.20 -6.66 -7.01
N ALA A 309 17.60 -5.54 -6.64
CA ALA A 309 16.67 -4.83 -7.51
C ALA A 309 17.38 -4.22 -8.73
N ARG A 310 18.58 -3.62 -8.54
CA ARG A 310 19.43 -3.12 -9.64
C ARG A 310 19.88 -4.24 -10.57
N GLU A 311 20.27 -5.40 -10.07
CA GLU A 311 20.63 -6.54 -10.92
C GLU A 311 19.50 -6.90 -11.88
N SER A 312 18.26 -6.99 -11.37
CA SER A 312 17.07 -7.23 -12.19
C SER A 312 16.80 -6.10 -13.17
N ALA A 313 16.82 -4.85 -12.70
CA ALA A 313 16.52 -3.65 -13.47
C ALA A 313 17.56 -3.38 -14.57
N SER A 314 18.86 -3.47 -14.25
CA SER A 314 19.95 -3.27 -15.20
C SER A 314 19.92 -4.29 -16.34
N ARG A 315 19.55 -5.55 -16.04
CA ARG A 315 19.35 -6.56 -17.08
C ARG A 315 18.23 -6.11 -18.03
N THR A 316 17.10 -5.71 -17.49
CA THR A 316 15.95 -5.24 -18.30
C THR A 316 16.32 -4.02 -19.13
N ILE A 317 16.98 -3.02 -18.56
CA ILE A 317 17.37 -1.81 -19.30
C ILE A 317 18.37 -2.13 -20.42
N ARG A 318 19.34 -2.99 -20.18
CA ARG A 318 20.29 -3.42 -21.21
C ARG A 318 19.56 -4.08 -22.39
N GLU A 319 18.67 -5.03 -22.11
CA GLU A 319 17.88 -5.73 -23.14
C GLU A 319 16.93 -4.76 -23.86
N VAL A 320 16.29 -3.84 -23.16
CA VAL A 320 15.45 -2.78 -23.74
C VAL A 320 16.26 -1.90 -24.68
N ARG A 321 17.45 -1.45 -24.28
CA ARG A 321 18.35 -0.65 -25.13
C ARG A 321 18.72 -1.36 -26.44
N GLU A 322 19.01 -2.67 -26.35
CA GLU A 322 19.29 -3.49 -27.54
C GLU A 322 18.07 -3.56 -28.46
N ILE A 323 16.86 -3.80 -27.90
CA ILE A 323 15.61 -3.89 -28.66
C ILE A 323 15.30 -2.57 -29.39
N ILE A 324 15.46 -1.43 -28.73
CA ILE A 324 15.18 -0.11 -29.33
C ILE A 324 16.31 0.40 -30.27
N GLY A 325 17.42 -0.34 -30.35
CA GLY A 325 18.51 -0.04 -31.26
C GLY A 325 19.65 0.80 -30.71
N TYR A 326 19.71 0.99 -29.37
CA TYR A 326 20.88 1.63 -28.73
C TYR A 326 22.04 0.64 -28.66
N ARG A 327 22.93 0.72 -29.65
CA ARG A 327 24.08 -0.17 -29.77
C ARG A 327 25.37 0.64 -29.62
N PRO A 328 26.43 0.04 -29.01
CA PRO A 328 27.74 0.66 -29.04
C PRO A 328 28.22 0.86 -30.50
N PHE A 329 28.92 1.95 -30.73
CA PHE A 329 29.58 2.22 -32.01
C PHE A 329 30.89 1.47 -32.09
#